data_5b728fa871620ae3167227d5849231d3
#
_entry.id   5b728fa871620ae3167227d5849231d3
#
_cell.length_a   1.000
_cell.length_b   1.000
_cell.length_c   1.000
_cell.angle_alpha   90.00
_cell.angle_beta   90.00
_cell.angle_gamma   90.00
#
_symmetry.space_group_name_H-M   'P 1'
#
loop_
_entity.id
_entity.type
_entity.pdbx_description
1 polymer ?
#
loop_
_entity_poly.entity_id
_entity_poly.type
_entity_poly.pdbx_seq_one_letter_code
_entity_poly.pdbx_strand_id
1 'polypeptide(L)' 'MAELKYEIVQHLAVIAEGSKGWCKELNLVSWNDRVPKFDLREWSPDHTKMGKGITLTYEELQAVCDAFTDFAENEELPEA' A
#
# COMPACT_ATOMS: atom_id res chain seq x y z
N MET A 1 17.75 -15.54 -15.03
CA MET A 1 16.55 -14.76 -14.79
C MET A 1 16.67 -14.00 -13.49
N ALA A 2 16.36 -12.72 -13.51
CA ALA A 2 16.49 -11.90 -12.33
C ALA A 2 15.33 -12.16 -11.39
N GLU A 3 15.63 -12.36 -10.13
CA GLU A 3 14.60 -12.46 -9.10
C GLU A 3 14.16 -11.06 -8.71
N LEU A 4 12.87 -10.95 -8.38
CA LEU A 4 12.35 -9.69 -7.83
C LEU A 4 12.89 -9.51 -6.42
N LYS A 5 13.62 -8.43 -6.21
CA LYS A 5 14.11 -8.07 -4.89
C LYS A 5 13.23 -6.98 -4.32
N TYR A 6 12.91 -7.10 -3.05
CA TYR A 6 12.16 -6.06 -2.37
C TYR A 6 12.55 -6.03 -0.90
N GLU A 7 12.38 -4.87 -0.33
CA GLU A 7 12.57 -4.69 1.10
C GLU A 7 11.48 -3.76 1.61
N ILE A 8 10.73 -4.22 2.63
CA ILE A 8 9.78 -3.35 3.31
C ILE A 8 10.57 -2.48 4.25
N VAL A 9 10.81 -1.25 3.85
CA VAL A 9 11.62 -0.32 4.61
C VAL A 9 10.89 0.13 5.86
N GLN A 10 9.57 0.34 5.72
CA GLN A 10 8.75 0.78 6.85
C GLN A 10 7.32 0.33 6.62
N HIS A 11 6.76 -0.30 7.64
CA HIS A 11 5.34 -0.64 7.65
C HIS A 11 4.56 0.57 8.15
N LEU A 12 3.56 1.00 7.38
CA LEU A 12 2.79 2.19 7.73
C LEU A 12 1.43 1.83 8.33
N ALA A 13 0.68 0.94 7.68
CA ALA A 13 -0.66 0.62 8.18
C ALA A 13 -1.18 -0.67 7.56
N VAL A 14 -2.02 -1.37 8.32
CA VAL A 14 -2.88 -2.41 7.77
C VAL A 14 -4.18 -1.73 7.36
N ILE A 15 -4.52 -1.85 6.08
CA ILE A 15 -5.71 -1.22 5.53
C ILE A 15 -6.92 -2.13 5.70
N ALA A 16 -6.73 -3.43 5.49
CA ALA A 16 -7.80 -4.41 5.61
C ALA A 16 -7.22 -5.78 5.88
N GLU A 17 -7.93 -6.57 6.65
CA GLU A 17 -7.58 -7.97 6.87
C GLU A 17 -8.39 -8.83 5.93
N GLY A 18 -7.72 -9.74 5.25
CA GLY A 18 -8.36 -10.66 4.33
C GLY A 18 -8.43 -12.07 4.90
N SER A 19 -8.63 -13.03 4.01
CA SER A 19 -8.72 -14.44 4.41
C SER A 19 -7.33 -15.02 4.65
N LYS A 20 -7.27 -16.04 5.50
CA LYS A 20 -6.06 -16.84 5.74
C LYS A 20 -4.88 -16.00 6.24
N GLY A 21 -5.17 -14.92 6.95
CA GLY A 21 -4.12 -14.09 7.52
C GLY A 21 -3.47 -13.11 6.55
N TRP A 22 -3.93 -13.06 5.29
CA TRP A 22 -3.44 -12.06 4.36
C TRP A 22 -4.02 -10.70 4.73
N CYS A 23 -3.21 -9.67 4.59
CA CYS A 23 -3.63 -8.30 4.90
C CYS A 23 -3.28 -7.37 3.76
N LYS A 24 -4.17 -6.42 3.49
CA LYS A 24 -3.84 -5.31 2.61
C LYS A 24 -3.11 -4.27 3.43
N GLU A 25 -1.94 -3.88 2.98
CA GLU A 25 -1.06 -3.00 3.76
C GLU A 25 -0.56 -1.83 2.94
N LEU A 26 -0.33 -0.74 3.64
CA LEU A 26 0.40 0.40 3.10
C LEU A 26 1.79 0.36 3.71
N ASN A 27 2.79 0.27 2.87
CA ASN A 27 4.19 0.18 3.28
C ASN A 27 5.06 1.10 2.42
N LEU A 28 6.24 1.37 2.92
CA LEU A 28 7.29 2.00 2.13
C LEU A 28 8.22 0.88 1.70
N VAL A 29 8.33 0.64 0.40
CA VAL A 29 9.02 -0.53 -0.14
C VAL A 29 10.09 -0.11 -1.13
N SER A 30 11.27 -0.69 -0.97
CA SER A 30 12.35 -0.55 -1.94
C SER A 30 12.31 -1.74 -2.89
N TRP A 31 12.09 -1.47 -4.17
CA TRP A 31 12.03 -2.49 -5.21
C TRP A 31 13.36 -2.52 -5.95
N ASN A 32 13.99 -3.69 -6.00
CA ASN A 32 15.26 -3.89 -6.72
C ASN A 32 16.31 -2.86 -6.32
N ASP A 33 16.42 -2.59 -5.03
CA ASP A 33 17.40 -1.66 -4.43
C ASP A 33 17.22 -0.21 -4.91
N ARG A 34 16.03 0.12 -5.41
CA ARG A 34 15.74 1.50 -5.83
C ARG A 34 15.24 2.31 -4.64
N VAL A 35 15.12 3.62 -4.86
CA VAL A 35 14.57 4.53 -3.86
C VAL A 35 13.19 4.02 -3.43
N PRO A 36 12.94 3.93 -2.11
CA PRO A 36 11.65 3.42 -1.63
C PRO A 36 10.47 4.25 -2.12
N LYS A 37 9.37 3.56 -2.40
CA LYS A 37 8.11 4.18 -2.79
C LYS A 37 7.01 3.61 -1.92
N PHE A 38 5.90 4.32 -1.86
CA PHE A 38 4.74 3.83 -1.15
C PHE A 38 4.10 2.71 -1.96
N ASP A 39 3.60 1.70 -1.24
CA ASP A 39 3.06 0.50 -1.88
C ASP A 39 1.82 0.06 -1.14
N LEU A 40 0.76 -0.19 -1.90
CA LEU A 40 -0.52 -0.63 -1.36
C LEU A 40 -0.84 -1.96 -2.02
N ARG A 41 -0.76 -3.03 -1.24
CA ARG A 41 -1.05 -4.39 -1.75
C ARG A 41 -1.31 -5.35 -0.62
N GLU A 42 -1.75 -6.55 -1.01
CA GLU A 42 -1.95 -7.63 -0.06
C GLU A 42 -0.65 -8.39 0.15
N TRP A 43 -0.44 -8.80 1.40
CA TRP A 43 0.73 -9.57 1.80
C TRP A 43 0.31 -10.80 2.57
N SER A 44 1.05 -11.90 2.38
CA SER A 44 0.89 -13.09 3.21
C SER A 44 1.34 -12.79 4.64
N PRO A 45 0.93 -13.62 5.62
CA PRO A 45 1.27 -13.35 7.03
C PRO A 45 2.77 -13.18 7.28
N ASP A 46 3.61 -13.93 6.57
CA ASP A 46 5.06 -13.87 6.75
C ASP A 46 5.74 -12.91 5.75
N HIS A 47 4.96 -12.23 4.91
CA HIS A 47 5.44 -11.27 3.92
C HIS A 47 6.39 -11.88 2.88
N THR A 48 6.32 -13.20 2.69
CA THR A 48 7.11 -13.85 1.64
C THR A 48 6.37 -13.89 0.30
N LYS A 49 5.05 -13.70 0.33
CA LYS A 49 4.22 -13.68 -0.87
C LYS A 49 3.41 -12.40 -0.89
N MET A 50 3.14 -11.92 -2.08
CA MET A 50 2.39 -10.68 -2.25
C MET A 50 1.36 -10.85 -3.36
N GLY A 51 0.25 -10.13 -3.22
CA GLY A 51 -0.78 -10.06 -4.24
C GLY A 51 -0.56 -8.88 -5.15
N LYS A 52 -1.57 -8.59 -5.96
CA LYS A 52 -1.55 -7.42 -6.82
C LYS A 52 -1.62 -6.16 -5.97
N GLY A 53 -0.99 -5.12 -6.46
CA GLY A 53 -1.01 -3.86 -5.76
C GLY A 53 -0.56 -2.72 -6.64
N ILE A 54 -0.40 -1.58 -6.04
CA ILE A 54 -0.01 -0.37 -6.73
C ILE A 54 1.13 0.30 -5.97
N THR A 55 2.09 0.81 -6.71
CA THR A 55 3.22 1.55 -6.15
C THR A 55 3.03 3.01 -6.50
N LEU A 56 3.20 3.88 -5.51
CA LEU A 56 2.94 5.30 -5.66
C LEU A 56 4.14 6.10 -5.18
N THR A 57 4.44 7.20 -5.88
CA THR A 57 5.39 8.18 -5.39
C THR A 57 4.75 8.95 -4.23
N TYR A 58 5.57 9.72 -3.52
CA TYR A 58 5.07 10.60 -2.47
C TYR A 58 3.98 11.53 -3.02
N GLU A 59 4.26 12.15 -4.16
CA GLU A 59 3.32 13.09 -4.75
C GLU A 59 2.02 12.42 -5.18
N GLU A 60 2.12 11.20 -5.70
CA GLU A 60 0.93 10.45 -6.10
C GLU A 60 0.08 10.06 -4.90
N LEU A 61 0.70 9.61 -3.83
CA LEU A 61 -0.05 9.27 -2.62
C LEU A 61 -0.66 10.53 -2.00
N GLN A 62 0.08 11.64 -2.02
CA GLN A 62 -0.45 12.92 -1.53
C GLN A 62 -1.71 13.32 -2.32
N ALA A 63 -1.67 13.14 -3.64
CA ALA A 63 -2.82 13.47 -4.48
C ALA A 63 -4.03 12.59 -4.14
N VAL A 64 -3.81 11.31 -3.85
CA VAL A 64 -4.89 10.41 -3.42
C VAL A 64 -5.48 10.89 -2.09
N CYS A 65 -4.62 11.23 -1.14
CA CYS A 65 -5.08 11.71 0.16
C CYS A 65 -5.85 13.02 0.03
N ASP A 66 -5.37 13.94 -0.80
CA ASP A 66 -6.06 15.21 -1.03
C ASP A 66 -7.43 15.00 -1.65
N ALA A 67 -7.52 14.10 -2.63
CA ALA A 67 -8.78 13.78 -3.28
C ALA A 67 -9.77 13.19 -2.29
N PHE A 68 -9.32 12.30 -1.43
CA PHE A 68 -10.19 11.71 -0.41
C PHE A 68 -10.64 12.76 0.60
N THR A 69 -9.72 13.61 1.05
CA THR A 69 -10.04 14.66 2.02
C THR A 69 -11.08 15.61 1.45
N ASP A 70 -10.89 16.02 0.19
CA ASP A 70 -11.83 16.89 -0.48
C ASP A 70 -13.22 16.25 -0.59
N PHE A 71 -13.26 14.99 -0.98
CA PHE A 71 -14.52 14.24 -1.06
C PHE A 71 -15.19 14.19 0.32
N ALA A 72 -14.41 13.83 1.35
CA ALA A 72 -14.96 13.64 2.70
C ALA A 72 -15.48 14.95 3.30
N GLU A 73 -14.89 16.08 2.92
CA GLU A 73 -15.32 17.39 3.44
C GLU A 73 -16.56 17.91 2.72
N ASN A 74 -16.76 17.54 1.46
CA ASN A 74 -17.80 18.12 0.62
C ASN A 74 -18.97 17.17 0.34
N GLU A 75 -18.84 15.91 0.69
CA GLU A 75 -19.86 14.90 0.42
C GLU A 75 -20.20 14.15 1.69
N GLU A 76 -21.46 13.72 1.78
CA GLU A 76 -21.81 12.80 2.85
C GLU A 76 -21.34 11.41 2.47
N LEU A 77 -20.58 10.79 3.39
CA LEU A 77 -20.13 9.44 3.16
C LEU A 77 -21.23 8.45 3.49
N PRO A 78 -21.47 7.48 2.61
CA PRO A 78 -22.44 6.43 2.94
C PRO A 78 -21.88 5.61 4.09
N GLU A 79 -22.75 5.20 4.99
CA GLU A 79 -22.34 4.30 6.05
C GLU A 79 -22.18 2.88 5.50
N ALA A 80 -21.13 2.23 5.95
CA ALA A 80 -20.84 0.88 5.49
C ALA A 80 -21.79 -0.13 6.12
#